data_3084e463849b6711f0a4dd9ca9e56add
#
_entry.id   3084e463849b6711f0a4dd9ca9e56add
#
_cell.length_a   1.000
_cell.length_b   1.000
_cell.length_c   1.000
_cell.angle_alpha   90.00
_cell.angle_beta   90.00
_cell.angle_gamma   90.00
#
_symmetry.space_group_name_H-M   'P 1'
#
loop_
_entity.id
_entity.type
_entity.pdbx_description
1 polymer ?
#
loop_
_entity_poly.entity_id
_entity_poly.type
_entity_poly.pdbx_seq_one_letter_code
_entity_poly.pdbx_strand_id
1 'polypeptide(L)'
;MARPKIILQLYPMLPAKSEEERKKLRPLGRNREVYQETLHGWLDILKAAEDLGVWGAATIEHHLHSEGYEVGPNPGVQNAWWAGQFKKLHVGALGYVMATQDPIRVAEETAIIDHMTKGRFFVGVARGYQSRWTNILGQFTDSVATVSDGSKDDLKNRDIFEERMSMLRKCWTEESVVLDGNYYQAPYPAGKGVEGYPAWKITAEAGAPGEVDPETGATRRISVCPSPYQQPHPPVFVATSKTDDSVRYCARNGFIPTYFSGMQKINAQARIYVEEAEQAGIKVRLGEKQNIVRWPHIAETEEEFTQMLWDYDVDIYKNFYAPFFPQFEIDGTIDWPANIMNSGIYIGGTVEKARRDWIELYEQVPAEYITLIYHYAQQPKESVIRELELFMTEVWPHLEYPDEASTAIAAE
;
A
#
# COMPACT_ATOMS: atom_id res chain seq x y z
N MET A 1 8.40 26.47 -1.43
CA MET A 1 8.87 25.09 -1.13
C MET A 1 7.66 24.25 -0.75
N ALA A 2 7.55 23.06 -1.29
CA ALA A 2 6.47 22.13 -0.97
C ALA A 2 6.93 21.16 0.13
N ARG A 3 5.96 20.55 0.82
CA ARG A 3 6.21 19.56 1.87
C ARG A 3 5.68 18.18 1.46
N PRO A 4 6.23 17.09 1.99
CA PRO A 4 5.74 15.76 1.67
C PRO A 4 4.29 15.57 2.11
N LYS A 5 3.56 14.81 1.31
CA LYS A 5 2.23 14.33 1.62
C LYS A 5 2.35 13.15 2.58
N ILE A 6 1.79 13.28 3.76
CA ILE A 6 1.86 12.23 4.79
C ILE A 6 0.70 11.27 4.62
N ILE A 7 1.01 9.98 4.55
CA ILE A 7 0.04 8.88 4.55
C ILE A 7 0.16 8.16 5.89
N LEU A 8 -0.92 8.05 6.62
CA LEU A 8 -1.01 7.26 7.83
C LEU A 8 -1.46 5.84 7.48
N GLN A 9 -0.66 4.84 7.79
CA GLN A 9 -1.02 3.44 7.61
C GLN A 9 -1.08 2.74 8.96
N LEU A 10 -2.26 2.30 9.34
CA LEU A 10 -2.49 1.60 10.60
C LEU A 10 -2.47 0.08 10.34
N TYR A 11 -1.49 -0.59 10.92
CA TYR A 11 -1.43 -2.04 10.94
C TYR A 11 -2.18 -2.54 12.17
N PRO A 12 -3.36 -3.17 12.01
CA PRO A 12 -4.21 -3.54 13.15
C PRO A 12 -3.65 -4.79 13.85
N MET A 13 -2.80 -4.57 14.82
CA MET A 13 -2.26 -5.60 15.69
C MET A 13 -3.12 -5.70 16.96
N LEU A 14 -3.92 -6.75 17.09
CA LEU A 14 -4.79 -6.93 18.26
C LEU A 14 -3.95 -7.07 19.55
N PRO A 15 -4.32 -6.39 20.64
CA PRO A 15 -3.46 -6.17 21.77
C PRO A 15 -3.25 -7.42 22.65
N ALA A 16 -2.02 -7.59 23.11
CA ALA A 16 -1.64 -8.50 24.17
C ALA A 16 -0.46 -7.91 24.94
N LYS A 17 -0.46 -8.03 26.28
CA LYS A 17 0.59 -7.46 27.14
C LYS A 17 1.92 -8.21 27.04
N SER A 18 1.89 -9.44 26.53
CA SER A 18 3.06 -10.27 26.32
C SER A 18 2.77 -11.38 25.31
N GLU A 19 3.83 -12.02 24.82
CA GLU A 19 3.73 -13.22 23.98
C GLU A 19 2.97 -14.36 24.68
N GLU A 20 3.16 -14.55 26.00
CA GLU A 20 2.45 -15.56 26.78
C GLU A 20 0.95 -15.25 26.88
N GLU A 21 0.58 -13.99 27.01
CA GLU A 21 -0.82 -13.59 27.00
C GLU A 21 -1.45 -13.81 25.63
N ARG A 22 -0.75 -13.44 24.54
CA ARG A 22 -1.21 -13.69 23.16
C ARG A 22 -1.49 -15.17 22.94
N LYS A 23 -0.62 -16.06 23.43
CA LYS A 23 -0.81 -17.51 23.37
C LYS A 23 -2.06 -17.98 24.17
N LYS A 24 -2.35 -17.35 25.31
CA LYS A 24 -3.53 -17.65 26.11
C LYS A 24 -4.82 -17.17 25.46
N LEU A 25 -4.80 -16.05 24.75
CA LEU A 25 -5.95 -15.42 24.09
C LEU A 25 -6.27 -16.04 22.72
N ARG A 26 -5.55 -17.05 22.28
CA ARG A 26 -5.73 -17.68 20.96
C ARG A 26 -7.14 -18.22 20.73
N PRO A 27 -7.76 -18.05 19.57
CA PRO A 27 -7.26 -17.30 18.42
C PRO A 27 -7.67 -15.81 18.52
N LEU A 28 -6.75 -14.96 18.94
CA LEU A 28 -7.00 -13.53 19.21
C LEU A 28 -7.59 -12.81 17.99
N GLY A 29 -7.10 -13.13 16.77
CA GLY A 29 -7.60 -12.56 15.51
C GLY A 29 -9.08 -12.85 15.22
N ARG A 30 -9.70 -13.78 15.95
CA ARG A 30 -11.14 -14.09 15.87
C ARG A 30 -11.96 -13.50 17.01
N ASN A 31 -11.33 -12.76 17.92
CA ASN A 31 -12.04 -12.11 19.00
C ASN A 31 -12.84 -10.91 18.44
N ARG A 32 -14.16 -11.08 18.39
CA ARG A 32 -15.08 -10.12 17.76
C ARG A 32 -15.17 -8.81 18.54
N GLU A 33 -15.09 -8.85 19.86
CA GLU A 33 -15.17 -7.68 20.72
C GLU A 33 -13.92 -6.82 20.56
N VAL A 34 -12.74 -7.41 20.63
CA VAL A 34 -11.45 -6.72 20.41
C VAL A 34 -11.35 -6.18 18.99
N TYR A 35 -11.79 -6.94 17.98
CA TYR A 35 -11.78 -6.46 16.60
C TYR A 35 -12.74 -5.29 16.39
N GLN A 36 -13.93 -5.32 17.01
CA GLN A 36 -14.88 -4.22 16.94
C GLN A 36 -14.31 -2.93 17.57
N GLU A 37 -13.68 -3.02 18.74
CA GLU A 37 -13.01 -1.89 19.38
C GLU A 37 -11.89 -1.34 18.50
N THR A 38 -11.06 -2.22 17.94
CA THR A 38 -10.00 -1.83 17.00
C THR A 38 -10.58 -1.12 15.78
N LEU A 39 -11.60 -1.69 15.16
CA LEU A 39 -12.23 -1.13 13.96
C LEU A 39 -12.80 0.29 14.21
N HIS A 40 -13.48 0.50 15.32
CA HIS A 40 -14.04 1.81 15.65
C HIS A 40 -13.00 2.81 16.15
N GLY A 41 -11.98 2.35 16.87
CA GLY A 41 -10.89 3.20 17.33
C GLY A 41 -10.06 3.81 16.18
N TRP A 42 -10.04 3.19 15.00
CA TRP A 42 -9.47 3.79 13.79
C TRP A 42 -10.08 5.15 13.47
N LEU A 43 -11.39 5.31 13.64
CA LEU A 43 -12.06 6.56 13.31
C LEU A 43 -11.55 7.74 14.15
N ASP A 44 -11.22 7.51 15.43
CA ASP A 44 -10.68 8.55 16.29
C ASP A 44 -9.30 9.00 15.80
N ILE A 45 -8.43 8.04 15.43
CA ILE A 45 -7.09 8.34 14.89
C ILE A 45 -7.20 9.07 13.55
N LEU A 46 -8.05 8.59 12.65
CA LEU A 46 -8.22 9.20 11.33
C LEU A 46 -8.86 10.58 11.41
N LYS A 47 -9.72 10.82 12.41
CA LYS A 47 -10.26 12.15 12.67
C LYS A 47 -9.16 13.11 13.12
N ALA A 48 -8.30 12.69 14.05
CA ALA A 48 -7.14 13.48 14.46
C ALA A 48 -6.20 13.73 13.26
N ALA A 49 -5.95 12.73 12.43
CA ALA A 49 -5.13 12.86 11.22
C ALA A 49 -5.71 13.90 10.24
N GLU A 50 -7.04 13.87 10.01
CA GLU A 50 -7.72 14.88 9.16
C GLU A 50 -7.58 16.29 9.72
N ASP A 51 -7.75 16.46 11.05
CA ASP A 51 -7.65 17.75 11.72
C ASP A 51 -6.21 18.30 11.72
N LEU A 52 -5.20 17.42 11.79
CA LEU A 52 -3.77 17.77 11.69
C LEU A 52 -3.31 18.03 10.24
N GLY A 53 -4.14 17.81 9.26
CA GLY A 53 -3.80 18.03 7.85
C GLY A 53 -2.96 16.91 7.22
N VAL A 54 -2.99 15.70 7.76
CA VAL A 54 -2.45 14.50 7.12
C VAL A 54 -3.13 14.32 5.78
N TRP A 55 -2.36 14.02 4.73
CA TRP A 55 -2.88 13.94 3.38
C TRP A 55 -3.80 12.73 3.16
N GLY A 56 -3.43 11.56 3.70
CA GLY A 56 -4.21 10.36 3.46
C GLY A 56 -4.02 9.26 4.49
N ALA A 57 -4.91 8.29 4.43
CA ALA A 57 -4.86 7.07 5.22
C ALA A 57 -4.91 5.84 4.34
N ALA A 58 -4.15 4.82 4.70
CA ALA A 58 -4.03 3.59 3.95
C ALA A 58 -4.43 2.36 4.77
N THR A 59 -5.16 1.47 4.12
CA THR A 59 -5.42 0.10 4.60
C THR A 59 -4.36 -0.87 4.10
N ILE A 60 -4.39 -2.10 4.61
CA ILE A 60 -3.59 -3.24 4.16
C ILE A 60 -4.47 -4.33 3.57
N GLU A 61 -3.86 -5.30 2.87
CA GLU A 61 -4.49 -6.58 2.56
C GLU A 61 -3.64 -7.72 3.10
N HIS A 62 -3.98 -8.18 4.30
CA HIS A 62 -3.38 -9.34 4.95
C HIS A 62 -4.47 -10.26 5.48
N HIS A 63 -4.34 -11.56 5.24
CA HIS A 63 -5.38 -12.54 5.52
C HIS A 63 -4.94 -13.60 6.52
N LEU A 64 -5.93 -14.23 7.18
CA LEU A 64 -5.77 -15.41 8.02
C LEU A 64 -4.91 -15.23 9.27
N HIS A 65 -4.78 -14.01 9.77
CA HIS A 65 -3.99 -13.67 10.95
C HIS A 65 -4.73 -14.01 12.25
N SER A 66 -4.93 -15.30 12.51
CA SER A 66 -5.62 -15.78 13.70
C SER A 66 -4.88 -15.50 15.02
N GLU A 67 -3.58 -15.26 14.96
CA GLU A 67 -2.75 -14.80 16.09
C GLU A 67 -2.97 -13.34 16.47
N GLY A 68 -3.65 -12.57 15.62
CA GLY A 68 -4.00 -11.18 15.85
C GLY A 68 -3.00 -10.15 15.33
N TYR A 69 -1.97 -10.57 14.57
CA TYR A 69 -1.09 -9.64 13.86
C TYR A 69 -1.76 -9.15 12.56
N GLU A 70 -1.66 -7.87 12.26
CA GLU A 70 -2.04 -7.26 10.97
C GLU A 70 -3.41 -7.71 10.43
N VAL A 71 -4.46 -7.64 11.26
CA VAL A 71 -5.81 -8.11 10.92
C VAL A 71 -6.53 -7.12 10.00
N GLY A 72 -6.22 -7.13 8.72
CA GLY A 72 -6.77 -6.21 7.70
C GLY A 72 -7.05 -6.91 6.37
N PRO A 73 -8.09 -7.79 6.28
CA PRO A 73 -8.23 -8.69 5.13
C PRO A 73 -8.89 -8.08 3.90
N ASN A 74 -9.54 -6.92 3.99
CA ASN A 74 -10.31 -6.38 2.87
C ASN A 74 -10.17 -4.84 2.78
N PRO A 75 -9.24 -4.35 1.95
CA PRO A 75 -9.00 -2.93 1.80
C PRO A 75 -10.21 -2.18 1.23
N GLY A 76 -10.92 -2.76 0.27
CA GLY A 76 -12.03 -2.06 -0.40
C GLY A 76 -13.18 -1.76 0.54
N VAL A 77 -13.60 -2.74 1.36
CA VAL A 77 -14.67 -2.54 2.36
C VAL A 77 -14.28 -1.46 3.37
N GLN A 78 -13.04 -1.48 3.85
CA GLN A 78 -12.56 -0.47 4.81
C GLN A 78 -12.46 0.92 4.19
N ASN A 79 -11.92 1.01 2.98
CA ASN A 79 -11.81 2.29 2.26
C ASN A 79 -13.19 2.88 1.93
N ALA A 80 -14.16 2.07 1.53
CA ALA A 80 -15.53 2.51 1.31
C ALA A 80 -16.18 3.05 2.58
N TRP A 81 -15.93 2.41 3.72
CA TRP A 81 -16.41 2.88 5.00
C TRP A 81 -15.77 4.21 5.40
N TRP A 82 -14.45 4.35 5.25
CA TRP A 82 -13.73 5.60 5.53
C TRP A 82 -14.11 6.74 4.58
N ALA A 83 -14.33 6.41 3.31
CA ALA A 83 -14.77 7.39 2.31
C ALA A 83 -16.04 8.15 2.71
N GLY A 84 -16.93 7.49 3.44
CA GLY A 84 -18.16 8.09 3.97
C GLY A 84 -17.97 8.93 5.24
N GLN A 85 -16.84 8.77 5.96
CA GLN A 85 -16.60 9.43 7.25
C GLN A 85 -15.81 10.73 7.12
N PHE A 86 -14.84 10.80 6.18
CA PHE A 86 -13.87 11.89 6.09
C PHE A 86 -14.09 12.73 4.84
N LYS A 87 -13.85 14.06 4.96
CA LYS A 87 -14.12 15.02 3.86
C LYS A 87 -12.87 15.55 3.19
N LYS A 88 -11.73 15.55 3.88
CA LYS A 88 -10.46 16.08 3.38
C LYS A 88 -9.42 14.97 3.20
N LEU A 89 -9.44 13.96 4.06
CA LEU A 89 -8.50 12.86 4.05
C LEU A 89 -8.64 12.03 2.76
N HIS A 90 -7.53 11.80 2.07
CA HIS A 90 -7.49 10.79 1.02
C HIS A 90 -7.54 9.40 1.66
N VAL A 91 -8.18 8.46 1.03
CA VAL A 91 -8.19 7.07 1.48
C VAL A 91 -7.64 6.16 0.39
N GLY A 92 -7.05 5.05 0.78
CA GLY A 92 -6.51 4.10 -0.18
C GLY A 92 -5.98 2.82 0.48
N ALA A 93 -5.34 1.99 -0.30
CA ALA A 93 -4.67 0.79 0.17
C ALA A 93 -3.17 0.86 -0.12
N LEU A 94 -2.37 0.27 0.75
CA LEU A 94 -0.97 -0.05 0.50
C LEU A 94 -0.72 -1.51 0.95
N GLY A 95 -1.26 -2.50 0.19
CA GLY A 95 -2.10 -2.41 -1.01
C GLY A 95 -2.77 -3.73 -1.34
N TYR A 96 -3.57 -3.68 -2.40
CA TYR A 96 -4.18 -4.88 -2.98
C TYR A 96 -3.13 -5.88 -3.48
N VAL A 97 -3.27 -7.15 -3.12
CA VAL A 97 -2.32 -8.19 -3.56
C VAL A 97 -2.78 -8.79 -4.88
N MET A 98 -2.40 -8.13 -5.96
CA MET A 98 -2.91 -8.41 -7.31
C MET A 98 -2.65 -9.84 -7.79
N ALA A 99 -1.66 -10.55 -7.27
CA ALA A 99 -1.45 -11.95 -7.58
C ALA A 99 -2.61 -12.87 -7.14
N THR A 100 -3.48 -12.40 -6.24
CA THR A 100 -4.64 -13.15 -5.71
C THR A 100 -5.99 -12.53 -6.06
N GLN A 101 -6.00 -11.32 -6.63
CA GLN A 101 -7.22 -10.54 -6.89
C GLN A 101 -7.72 -10.70 -8.33
N ASP A 102 -9.03 -10.60 -8.53
CA ASP A 102 -9.65 -10.49 -9.84
C ASP A 102 -9.52 -9.05 -10.35
N PRO A 103 -8.89 -8.82 -11.52
CA PRO A 103 -8.61 -7.47 -12.00
C PRO A 103 -9.86 -6.65 -12.34
N ILE A 104 -10.96 -7.30 -12.79
CA ILE A 104 -12.22 -6.61 -13.08
C ILE A 104 -12.88 -6.13 -11.79
N ARG A 105 -12.96 -7.02 -10.78
CA ARG A 105 -13.56 -6.66 -9.48
C ARG A 105 -12.80 -5.54 -8.77
N VAL A 106 -11.47 -5.58 -8.84
CA VAL A 106 -10.65 -4.48 -8.28
C VAL A 106 -10.88 -3.18 -9.07
N ALA A 107 -11.03 -3.25 -10.41
CA ALA A 107 -11.33 -2.07 -11.22
C ALA A 107 -12.65 -1.42 -10.85
N GLU A 108 -13.72 -2.23 -10.72
CA GLU A 108 -15.06 -1.75 -10.32
C GLU A 108 -15.05 -1.19 -8.89
N GLU A 109 -14.49 -1.93 -7.93
CA GLU A 109 -14.43 -1.54 -6.52
C GLU A 109 -13.69 -0.21 -6.35
N THR A 110 -12.51 -0.09 -6.95
CA THR A 110 -11.67 1.11 -6.83
C THR A 110 -12.30 2.32 -7.53
N ALA A 111 -12.95 2.13 -8.68
CA ALA A 111 -13.68 3.19 -9.35
C ALA A 111 -14.86 3.68 -8.51
N ILE A 112 -15.63 2.79 -7.89
CA ILE A 112 -16.74 3.15 -7.00
C ILE A 112 -16.24 3.97 -5.80
N ILE A 113 -15.16 3.55 -5.14
CA ILE A 113 -14.58 4.28 -4.01
C ILE A 113 -14.06 5.65 -4.44
N ASP A 114 -13.47 5.74 -5.64
CA ASP A 114 -12.99 7.01 -6.20
C ASP A 114 -14.17 8.00 -6.40
N HIS A 115 -15.32 7.55 -6.88
CA HIS A 115 -16.55 8.35 -6.92
C HIS A 115 -17.06 8.73 -5.53
N MET A 116 -17.06 7.80 -4.56
CA MET A 116 -17.47 8.10 -3.17
C MET A 116 -16.64 9.20 -2.56
N THR A 117 -15.34 9.23 -2.84
CA THR A 117 -14.40 10.23 -2.32
C THR A 117 -14.32 11.49 -3.15
N LYS A 118 -14.92 11.51 -4.36
CA LYS A 118 -14.79 12.61 -5.34
C LYS A 118 -13.32 12.91 -5.68
N GLY A 119 -12.55 11.86 -5.96
CA GLY A 119 -11.15 11.95 -6.37
C GLY A 119 -10.13 12.02 -5.23
N ARG A 120 -10.52 11.77 -3.97
CA ARG A 120 -9.61 11.64 -2.83
C ARG A 120 -9.29 10.17 -2.54
N PHE A 121 -8.98 9.43 -3.58
CA PHE A 121 -8.66 8.01 -3.53
C PHE A 121 -7.31 7.72 -4.20
N PHE A 122 -6.59 6.76 -3.68
CA PHE A 122 -5.38 6.21 -4.29
C PHE A 122 -5.37 4.69 -4.18
N VAL A 123 -4.74 4.04 -5.15
CA VAL A 123 -4.67 2.58 -5.23
C VAL A 123 -3.24 2.14 -4.97
N GLY A 124 -3.01 1.38 -3.91
CA GLY A 124 -1.74 0.70 -3.70
C GLY A 124 -1.87 -0.77 -4.02
N VAL A 125 -0.83 -1.36 -4.57
CA VAL A 125 -0.78 -2.74 -4.99
C VAL A 125 0.49 -3.44 -4.53
N ALA A 126 0.41 -4.75 -4.38
CA ALA A 126 1.53 -5.59 -3.93
C ALA A 126 1.50 -6.95 -4.64
N ARG A 127 2.63 -7.65 -4.60
CA ARG A 127 2.80 -9.01 -5.14
C ARG A 127 2.39 -10.11 -4.16
N GLY A 128 2.41 -9.82 -2.85
CA GLY A 128 2.13 -10.79 -1.77
C GLY A 128 3.35 -11.65 -1.40
N TYR A 129 3.82 -11.51 -0.15
CA TYR A 129 4.99 -12.24 0.35
C TYR A 129 4.65 -13.30 1.41
N GLN A 130 3.44 -13.28 1.95
CA GLN A 130 3.00 -14.18 3.03
C GLN A 130 2.41 -15.46 2.44
N SER A 131 3.20 -16.52 2.43
CA SER A 131 2.82 -17.81 1.81
C SER A 131 1.55 -18.43 2.40
N ARG A 132 1.28 -18.24 3.70
CA ARG A 132 0.11 -18.79 4.38
C ARG A 132 -1.22 -18.46 3.69
N TRP A 133 -1.36 -17.26 3.14
CA TRP A 133 -2.61 -16.88 2.49
C TRP A 133 -2.46 -16.61 0.98
N THR A 134 -1.32 -16.10 0.52
CA THR A 134 -1.09 -15.87 -0.92
C THR A 134 -1.21 -17.17 -1.71
N ASN A 135 -0.65 -18.28 -1.20
CA ASN A 135 -0.74 -19.57 -1.87
C ASN A 135 -2.18 -20.14 -1.84
N ILE A 136 -2.95 -19.85 -0.80
CA ILE A 136 -4.35 -20.28 -0.72
C ILE A 136 -5.22 -19.49 -1.70
N LEU A 137 -5.15 -18.16 -1.66
CA LEU A 137 -5.99 -17.30 -2.48
C LEU A 137 -5.53 -17.27 -3.95
N GLY A 138 -4.26 -17.55 -4.20
CA GLY A 138 -3.66 -17.66 -5.55
C GLY A 138 -3.87 -19.02 -6.24
N GLN A 139 -4.56 -19.99 -5.62
CA GLN A 139 -4.67 -21.38 -6.11
C GLN A 139 -5.23 -21.49 -7.53
N PHE A 140 -6.13 -20.62 -7.94
CA PHE A 140 -6.75 -20.68 -9.28
C PHE A 140 -5.83 -20.23 -10.40
N THR A 141 -4.76 -19.52 -10.09
CA THR A 141 -3.71 -19.13 -11.04
C THR A 141 -2.40 -19.85 -10.75
N ASP A 142 -2.42 -20.73 -9.76
CA ASP A 142 -1.22 -21.40 -9.26
C ASP A 142 -0.12 -20.38 -8.88
N SER A 143 -0.58 -19.25 -8.28
CA SER A 143 0.31 -18.21 -7.78
C SER A 143 0.73 -18.53 -6.36
N VAL A 144 2.01 -18.35 -6.09
CA VAL A 144 2.60 -18.48 -4.76
C VAL A 144 3.21 -17.15 -4.29
N ALA A 145 3.47 -17.05 -3.00
CA ALA A 145 4.08 -15.85 -2.43
C ALA A 145 5.45 -15.58 -3.02
N THR A 146 5.74 -14.30 -3.28
CA THR A 146 7.06 -13.89 -3.71
C THR A 146 8.05 -13.84 -2.55
N VAL A 147 9.26 -14.32 -2.79
CA VAL A 147 10.42 -14.10 -1.92
C VAL A 147 11.45 -13.18 -2.56
N SER A 148 11.17 -12.71 -3.79
CA SER A 148 12.02 -11.82 -4.59
C SER A 148 13.45 -12.34 -4.74
N ASP A 149 13.58 -13.63 -5.05
CA ASP A 149 14.84 -14.36 -5.21
C ASP A 149 15.16 -14.74 -6.66
N GLY A 150 14.26 -14.40 -7.60
CA GLY A 150 14.38 -14.76 -9.03
C GLY A 150 14.08 -16.22 -9.33
N SER A 151 13.56 -16.98 -8.38
CA SER A 151 13.12 -18.36 -8.61
C SER A 151 11.98 -18.43 -9.62
N LYS A 152 11.71 -19.63 -10.14
CA LYS A 152 10.58 -19.86 -11.05
C LYS A 152 9.25 -19.39 -10.49
N ASP A 153 9.03 -19.60 -9.20
CA ASP A 153 7.79 -19.18 -8.51
C ASP A 153 7.73 -17.67 -8.34
N ASP A 154 8.86 -17.02 -8.03
CA ASP A 154 8.95 -15.57 -7.94
C ASP A 154 8.71 -14.90 -9.30
N LEU A 155 9.30 -15.43 -10.37
CA LEU A 155 9.07 -14.94 -11.74
C LEU A 155 7.61 -15.11 -12.16
N LYS A 156 7.01 -16.28 -11.90
CA LYS A 156 5.59 -16.53 -12.18
C LYS A 156 4.67 -15.57 -11.40
N ASN A 157 4.94 -15.34 -10.13
CA ASN A 157 4.18 -14.37 -9.33
C ASN A 157 4.29 -12.96 -9.95
N ARG A 158 5.47 -12.58 -10.45
CA ARG A 158 5.69 -11.31 -11.14
C ARG A 158 4.88 -11.23 -12.43
N ASP A 159 4.92 -12.26 -13.26
CA ASP A 159 4.17 -12.28 -14.51
C ASP A 159 2.66 -12.14 -14.29
N ILE A 160 2.11 -12.85 -13.30
CA ILE A 160 0.71 -12.74 -12.91
C ILE A 160 0.40 -11.32 -12.44
N PHE A 161 1.24 -10.74 -11.59
CA PHE A 161 1.07 -9.38 -11.09
C PHE A 161 1.07 -8.36 -12.24
N GLU A 162 2.06 -8.40 -13.13
CA GLU A 162 2.19 -7.43 -14.23
C GLU A 162 1.05 -7.59 -15.25
N GLU A 163 0.63 -8.82 -15.56
CA GLU A 163 -0.53 -9.09 -16.41
C GLU A 163 -1.80 -8.45 -15.80
N ARG A 164 -2.09 -8.72 -14.52
CA ARG A 164 -3.28 -8.18 -13.85
C ARG A 164 -3.25 -6.65 -13.70
N MET A 165 -2.08 -6.07 -13.47
CA MET A 165 -1.92 -4.61 -13.45
C MET A 165 -2.18 -3.98 -14.82
N SER A 166 -1.72 -4.62 -15.91
CA SER A 166 -2.04 -4.19 -17.26
C SER A 166 -3.55 -4.25 -17.53
N MET A 167 -4.19 -5.33 -17.11
CA MET A 167 -5.64 -5.52 -17.24
C MET A 167 -6.42 -4.48 -16.43
N LEU A 168 -6.04 -4.27 -15.18
CA LEU A 168 -6.65 -3.28 -14.30
C LEU A 168 -6.61 -1.88 -14.95
N ARG A 169 -5.45 -1.48 -15.48
CA ARG A 169 -5.32 -0.19 -16.16
C ARG A 169 -6.23 -0.09 -17.38
N LYS A 170 -6.31 -1.13 -18.22
CA LYS A 170 -7.21 -1.17 -19.38
C LYS A 170 -8.67 -1.02 -18.94
N CYS A 171 -9.10 -1.73 -17.89
CA CYS A 171 -10.44 -1.63 -17.34
C CYS A 171 -10.80 -0.20 -16.90
N TRP A 172 -9.83 0.57 -16.41
CA TRP A 172 -10.04 1.96 -16.00
C TRP A 172 -10.07 2.96 -17.17
N THR A 173 -9.31 2.70 -18.23
CA THR A 173 -8.97 3.73 -19.23
C THR A 173 -9.58 3.50 -20.60
N GLU A 174 -9.99 2.27 -20.91
CA GLU A 174 -10.57 1.94 -22.22
C GLU A 174 -12.10 1.80 -22.12
N GLU A 175 -12.82 2.28 -23.12
CA GLU A 175 -14.29 2.22 -23.19
C GLU A 175 -14.81 0.77 -23.21
N SER A 176 -14.11 -0.11 -23.92
CA SER A 176 -14.30 -1.56 -23.87
C SER A 176 -13.00 -2.30 -24.16
N VAL A 177 -12.82 -3.47 -23.55
CA VAL A 177 -11.58 -4.23 -23.59
C VAL A 177 -11.80 -5.70 -23.95
N VAL A 178 -10.75 -6.30 -24.50
CA VAL A 178 -10.53 -7.75 -24.48
C VAL A 178 -9.31 -8.00 -23.60
N LEU A 179 -9.49 -8.78 -22.55
CA LEU A 179 -8.41 -9.23 -21.70
C LEU A 179 -8.04 -10.65 -22.13
N ASP A 180 -6.95 -10.81 -22.87
CA ASP A 180 -6.47 -12.08 -23.39
C ASP A 180 -5.06 -12.37 -22.84
N GLY A 181 -5.01 -12.68 -21.54
CA GLY A 181 -3.80 -12.99 -20.83
C GLY A 181 -3.56 -14.49 -20.69
N ASN A 182 -2.39 -14.81 -20.17
CA ASN A 182 -2.01 -16.21 -19.89
C ASN A 182 -2.73 -16.77 -18.65
N TYR A 183 -3.08 -15.89 -17.70
CA TYR A 183 -3.65 -16.25 -16.40
C TYR A 183 -5.09 -15.78 -16.22
N TYR A 184 -5.54 -14.84 -17.05
CA TYR A 184 -6.88 -14.29 -16.98
C TYR A 184 -7.39 -13.87 -18.36
N GLN A 185 -8.65 -14.20 -18.66
CA GLN A 185 -9.30 -13.82 -19.91
C GLN A 185 -10.70 -13.23 -19.67
N ALA A 186 -11.06 -12.17 -20.40
CA ALA A 186 -12.41 -11.61 -20.41
C ALA A 186 -12.68 -10.92 -21.76
N PRO A 187 -13.79 -11.28 -22.46
CA PRO A 187 -14.71 -12.40 -22.13
C PRO A 187 -14.00 -13.76 -22.18
N TYR A 188 -14.58 -14.76 -21.55
CA TYR A 188 -14.00 -16.10 -21.50
C TYR A 188 -14.79 -17.11 -22.34
N PRO A 189 -14.15 -17.88 -23.21
CA PRO A 189 -12.74 -17.70 -23.66
C PRO A 189 -12.63 -16.47 -24.57
N ALA A 190 -11.49 -15.75 -24.52
CA ALA A 190 -11.30 -14.47 -25.19
C ALA A 190 -11.61 -14.53 -26.70
N GLY A 191 -11.16 -15.58 -27.41
CA GLY A 191 -11.36 -15.72 -28.84
C GLY A 191 -12.79 -16.02 -29.26
N LYS A 192 -13.60 -16.64 -28.38
CA LYS A 192 -14.99 -17.02 -28.67
C LYS A 192 -16.03 -16.05 -28.10
N GLY A 193 -15.76 -15.51 -26.94
CA GLY A 193 -16.68 -14.67 -26.20
C GLY A 193 -17.79 -15.46 -25.50
N VAL A 194 -18.79 -14.73 -24.99
CA VAL A 194 -19.94 -15.31 -24.28
C VAL A 194 -21.15 -15.33 -25.22
N GLU A 195 -21.67 -16.53 -25.48
CA GLU A 195 -22.87 -16.73 -26.29
C GLU A 195 -24.14 -16.84 -25.44
N GLY A 196 -25.30 -16.57 -26.06
CA GLY A 196 -26.59 -16.81 -25.43
C GLY A 196 -27.01 -15.79 -24.36
N TYR A 197 -26.40 -14.63 -24.30
CA TYR A 197 -26.86 -13.54 -23.42
C TYR A 197 -28.20 -13.00 -23.90
N PRO A 198 -29.33 -13.15 -23.15
CA PRO A 198 -30.65 -12.86 -23.66
C PRO A 198 -30.91 -11.38 -24.01
N ALA A 199 -30.25 -10.46 -23.27
CA ALA A 199 -30.43 -9.02 -23.46
C ALA A 199 -29.41 -8.40 -24.44
N TRP A 200 -28.78 -9.18 -25.28
CA TRP A 200 -27.69 -8.73 -26.15
C TRP A 200 -28.09 -7.56 -27.09
N LYS A 201 -29.36 -7.48 -27.52
CA LYS A 201 -29.83 -6.43 -28.45
C LYS A 201 -29.64 -5.03 -27.85
N ILE A 202 -30.08 -4.82 -26.62
CA ILE A 202 -29.92 -3.50 -25.98
C ILE A 202 -28.46 -3.19 -25.72
N THR A 203 -27.64 -4.17 -25.40
CA THR A 203 -26.18 -3.98 -25.21
C THR A 203 -25.52 -3.64 -26.56
N ALA A 204 -25.95 -4.26 -27.68
CA ALA A 204 -25.43 -3.92 -29.01
C ALA A 204 -25.80 -2.49 -29.43
N GLU A 205 -26.98 -1.98 -29.00
CA GLU A 205 -27.49 -0.65 -29.34
C GLU A 205 -27.01 0.47 -28.42
N ALA A 206 -26.85 0.19 -27.12
CA ALA A 206 -26.60 1.18 -26.08
C ALA A 206 -25.34 0.93 -25.22
N GLY A 207 -24.71 -0.21 -25.35
CA GLY A 207 -23.41 -0.53 -24.73
C GLY A 207 -22.24 0.09 -25.48
N ALA A 208 -21.02 -0.21 -25.04
CA ALA A 208 -19.84 0.28 -25.73
C ALA A 208 -19.70 -0.36 -27.13
N PRO A 209 -19.20 0.39 -28.12
CA PRO A 209 -19.08 -0.12 -29.50
C PRO A 209 -18.23 -1.41 -29.54
N GLY A 210 -18.78 -2.45 -30.14
CA GLY A 210 -18.13 -3.75 -30.33
C GLY A 210 -18.20 -4.69 -29.12
N GLU A 211 -18.90 -4.34 -28.06
CA GLU A 211 -19.12 -5.28 -26.93
C GLU A 211 -19.87 -6.54 -27.39
N VAL A 212 -20.87 -6.37 -28.19
CA VAL A 212 -21.70 -7.46 -28.70
C VAL A 212 -21.64 -7.50 -30.23
N ASP A 213 -21.47 -8.69 -30.75
CA ASP A 213 -21.60 -8.98 -32.16
C ASP A 213 -23.08 -8.87 -32.57
N PRO A 214 -23.45 -7.91 -33.45
CA PRO A 214 -24.84 -7.65 -33.78
C PRO A 214 -25.52 -8.75 -34.59
N GLU A 215 -24.78 -9.66 -35.20
CA GLU A 215 -25.29 -10.77 -35.98
C GLU A 215 -25.56 -12.01 -35.12
N THR A 216 -24.63 -12.31 -34.21
CA THR A 216 -24.67 -13.53 -33.40
C THR A 216 -25.19 -13.30 -31.99
N GLY A 217 -25.16 -12.07 -31.49
CA GLY A 217 -25.48 -11.71 -30.13
C GLY A 217 -24.38 -12.14 -29.11
N ALA A 218 -23.21 -12.55 -29.59
CA ALA A 218 -22.11 -12.97 -28.72
C ALA A 218 -21.38 -11.75 -28.13
N THR A 219 -21.12 -11.78 -26.83
CA THR A 219 -20.30 -10.75 -26.14
C THR A 219 -18.83 -10.96 -26.50
N ARG A 220 -18.25 -10.02 -27.22
CA ARG A 220 -16.88 -10.07 -27.75
C ARG A 220 -15.89 -9.22 -26.95
N ARG A 221 -16.38 -8.21 -26.30
CA ARG A 221 -15.63 -7.27 -25.46
C ARG A 221 -16.41 -7.02 -24.17
N ILE A 222 -15.77 -6.46 -23.18
CA ILE A 222 -16.43 -6.04 -21.94
C ILE A 222 -16.17 -4.55 -21.72
N SER A 223 -17.17 -3.85 -21.19
CA SER A 223 -17.02 -2.48 -20.67
C SER A 223 -17.12 -2.53 -19.16
N VAL A 224 -16.06 -2.14 -18.47
CA VAL A 224 -16.03 -2.14 -17.00
C VAL A 224 -16.61 -0.83 -16.49
N CYS A 225 -17.66 -0.92 -15.68
CA CYS A 225 -18.44 0.23 -15.22
C CYS A 225 -18.58 0.25 -13.69
N PRO A 226 -18.45 1.45 -13.08
CA PRO A 226 -18.14 2.74 -13.68
C PRO A 226 -16.65 2.89 -14.02
N SER A 227 -16.31 3.83 -14.91
CA SER A 227 -14.94 4.31 -15.02
C SER A 227 -14.55 5.16 -13.80
N PRO A 228 -13.27 5.29 -13.44
CA PRO A 228 -12.83 6.11 -12.31
C PRO A 228 -13.25 7.58 -12.45
N TYR A 229 -13.48 8.24 -11.31
CA TYR A 229 -13.72 9.69 -11.25
C TYR A 229 -12.48 10.48 -11.65
N GLN A 230 -11.31 10.07 -11.15
CA GLN A 230 -10.01 10.63 -11.53
C GLN A 230 -9.58 10.11 -12.90
N GLN A 231 -9.09 11.00 -13.76
CA GLN A 231 -8.66 10.66 -15.11
C GLN A 231 -7.13 10.78 -15.26
N PRO A 232 -6.45 9.82 -15.88
CA PRO A 232 -7.01 8.59 -16.50
C PRO A 232 -7.37 7.50 -15.46
N HIS A 233 -6.88 7.58 -14.25
CA HIS A 233 -7.17 6.70 -13.11
C HIS A 233 -6.59 7.29 -11.81
N PRO A 234 -6.98 6.80 -10.62
CA PRO A 234 -6.36 7.20 -9.35
C PRO A 234 -4.84 6.96 -9.34
N PRO A 235 -4.07 7.73 -8.54
CA PRO A 235 -2.63 7.45 -8.34
C PRO A 235 -2.40 6.01 -7.89
N VAL A 236 -1.41 5.34 -8.51
CA VAL A 236 -1.07 3.94 -8.22
C VAL A 236 0.24 3.84 -7.48
N PHE A 237 0.21 3.28 -6.28
CA PHE A 237 1.36 2.98 -5.44
C PHE A 237 1.71 1.50 -5.54
N VAL A 238 2.99 1.17 -5.63
CA VAL A 238 3.45 -0.23 -5.73
C VAL A 238 4.44 -0.52 -4.62
N ALA A 239 4.16 -1.51 -3.79
CA ALA A 239 5.09 -1.94 -2.75
C ALA A 239 6.39 -2.47 -3.36
N THR A 240 7.51 -1.84 -2.99
CA THR A 240 8.85 -2.20 -3.45
C THR A 240 9.76 -2.40 -2.23
N SER A 241 10.52 -3.50 -2.21
CA SER A 241 11.41 -3.78 -1.08
C SER A 241 12.77 -4.34 -1.48
N LYS A 242 12.82 -5.33 -2.39
CA LYS A 242 14.03 -6.09 -2.63
C LYS A 242 14.69 -5.83 -3.99
N THR A 243 13.91 -5.73 -5.09
CA THR A 243 14.47 -5.73 -6.45
C THR A 243 14.32 -4.38 -7.15
N ASP A 244 15.33 -4.01 -7.92
CA ASP A 244 15.30 -2.80 -8.75
C ASP A 244 14.30 -2.93 -9.91
N ASP A 245 14.01 -4.16 -10.37
CA ASP A 245 13.02 -4.40 -11.43
C ASP A 245 11.64 -3.86 -11.07
N SER A 246 11.23 -3.98 -9.79
CA SER A 246 9.95 -3.43 -9.34
C SER A 246 9.94 -1.89 -9.42
N VAL A 247 11.07 -1.26 -9.16
CA VAL A 247 11.23 0.21 -9.27
C VAL A 247 11.22 0.64 -10.74
N ARG A 248 11.93 -0.08 -11.61
CA ARG A 248 11.91 0.15 -13.07
C ARG A 248 10.51 -0.04 -13.66
N TYR A 249 9.78 -1.07 -13.20
CA TYR A 249 8.39 -1.28 -13.58
C TYR A 249 7.50 -0.08 -13.20
N CYS A 250 7.64 0.43 -11.99
CA CYS A 250 6.93 1.64 -11.55
C CYS A 250 7.25 2.83 -12.46
N ALA A 251 8.53 3.08 -12.72
CA ALA A 251 8.99 4.19 -13.53
C ALA A 251 8.39 4.17 -14.95
N ARG A 252 8.46 3.02 -15.63
CA ARG A 252 7.91 2.85 -16.99
C ARG A 252 6.40 3.06 -17.08
N ASN A 253 5.68 2.80 -15.99
CA ASN A 253 4.22 2.93 -15.95
C ASN A 253 3.72 4.21 -15.28
N GLY A 254 4.62 5.08 -14.79
CA GLY A 254 4.25 6.29 -14.05
C GLY A 254 3.65 6.03 -12.67
N PHE A 255 3.87 4.82 -12.12
CA PHE A 255 3.44 4.40 -10.79
C PHE A 255 4.39 4.90 -9.70
N ILE A 256 3.93 4.94 -8.48
CA ILE A 256 4.65 5.45 -7.31
C ILE A 256 5.27 4.28 -6.55
N PRO A 257 6.61 4.08 -6.60
CA PRO A 257 7.27 3.07 -5.79
C PRO A 257 7.14 3.43 -4.31
N THR A 258 6.78 2.44 -3.51
CA THR A 258 6.61 2.55 -2.05
C THR A 258 7.71 1.73 -1.40
N TYR A 259 8.72 2.41 -0.83
CA TYR A 259 9.97 1.82 -0.41
C TYR A 259 9.92 1.28 1.03
N PHE A 260 9.94 -0.04 1.17
CA PHE A 260 10.06 -0.76 2.43
C PHE A 260 11.50 -1.24 2.68
N SER A 261 12.45 -0.32 2.74
CA SER A 261 13.88 -0.64 2.90
C SER A 261 14.66 0.47 3.60
N GLY A 262 15.91 0.18 3.98
CA GLY A 262 16.81 1.17 4.58
C GLY A 262 17.28 2.23 3.55
N MET A 263 17.74 3.39 4.05
CA MET A 263 18.03 4.57 3.22
C MET A 263 19.11 4.36 2.17
N GLN A 264 20.14 3.57 2.45
CA GLN A 264 21.16 3.26 1.44
C GLN A 264 20.55 2.67 0.17
N LYS A 265 19.60 1.74 0.33
CA LYS A 265 18.90 1.12 -0.79
C LYS A 265 17.91 2.07 -1.45
N ILE A 266 17.14 2.82 -0.66
CA ILE A 266 16.18 3.81 -1.17
C ILE A 266 16.91 4.83 -2.03
N ASN A 267 18.05 5.37 -1.60
CA ASN A 267 18.81 6.35 -2.35
C ASN A 267 19.24 5.83 -3.73
N ALA A 268 19.71 4.58 -3.81
CA ALA A 268 20.04 3.95 -5.08
C ALA A 268 18.78 3.75 -5.96
N GLN A 269 17.71 3.20 -5.39
CA GLN A 269 16.47 2.91 -6.11
C GLN A 269 15.73 4.17 -6.56
N ALA A 270 15.79 5.26 -5.78
CA ALA A 270 15.19 6.53 -6.14
C ALA A 270 15.84 7.14 -7.41
N ARG A 271 17.14 6.96 -7.58
CA ARG A 271 17.86 7.40 -8.79
C ARG A 271 17.54 6.52 -9.99
N ILE A 272 17.48 5.19 -9.79
CA ILE A 272 17.03 4.24 -10.83
C ILE A 272 15.62 4.62 -11.32
N TYR A 273 14.71 5.01 -10.41
CA TYR A 273 13.38 5.46 -10.78
C TYR A 273 13.43 6.68 -11.72
N VAL A 274 14.21 7.70 -11.38
CA VAL A 274 14.33 8.92 -12.20
C VAL A 274 14.92 8.59 -13.58
N GLU A 275 16.01 7.83 -13.64
CA GLU A 275 16.67 7.44 -14.89
C GLU A 275 15.73 6.63 -15.82
N GLU A 276 15.02 5.65 -15.26
CA GLU A 276 14.10 4.81 -16.03
C GLU A 276 12.84 5.56 -16.48
N ALA A 277 12.33 6.48 -15.64
CA ALA A 277 11.21 7.34 -15.98
C ALA A 277 11.56 8.28 -17.15
N GLU A 278 12.76 8.88 -17.14
CA GLU A 278 13.24 9.71 -18.24
C GLU A 278 13.35 8.93 -19.55
N GLN A 279 13.84 7.67 -19.51
CA GLN A 279 13.87 6.79 -20.68
C GLN A 279 12.47 6.47 -21.20
N ALA A 280 11.46 6.42 -20.32
CA ALA A 280 10.06 6.24 -20.68
C ALA A 280 9.36 7.56 -21.11
N GLY A 281 10.09 8.68 -21.18
CA GLY A 281 9.55 10.00 -21.54
C GLY A 281 8.81 10.71 -20.39
N ILE A 282 8.94 10.23 -19.17
CA ILE A 282 8.33 10.81 -17.97
C ILE A 282 9.39 11.59 -17.20
N LYS A 283 9.28 12.92 -17.17
CA LYS A 283 10.21 13.76 -16.43
C LYS A 283 9.76 13.88 -14.97
N VAL A 284 10.65 13.53 -14.06
CA VAL A 284 10.45 13.65 -12.62
C VAL A 284 11.75 14.08 -11.95
N ARG A 285 11.66 14.87 -10.87
CA ARG A 285 12.80 15.13 -10.01
C ARG A 285 13.06 13.95 -9.05
N LEU A 286 14.22 13.94 -8.41
CA LEU A 286 14.48 12.98 -7.33
C LEU A 286 13.43 13.13 -6.23
N GLY A 287 12.82 12.02 -5.82
CA GLY A 287 11.77 11.97 -4.80
C GLY A 287 10.34 12.24 -5.32
N GLU A 288 10.17 12.86 -6.48
CA GLU A 288 8.84 13.06 -7.08
C GLU A 288 8.21 11.73 -7.49
N LYS A 289 6.91 11.57 -7.23
CA LYS A 289 6.19 10.31 -7.40
C LYS A 289 6.89 9.14 -6.70
N GLN A 290 7.44 9.36 -5.52
CA GLN A 290 8.10 8.35 -4.71
C GLN A 290 7.58 8.41 -3.28
N ASN A 291 7.49 7.26 -2.62
CA ASN A 291 6.94 7.11 -1.28
C ASN A 291 7.92 6.35 -0.37
N ILE A 292 8.33 6.97 0.74
CA ILE A 292 9.19 6.34 1.75
C ILE A 292 8.32 5.87 2.91
N VAL A 293 8.49 4.62 3.33
CA VAL A 293 7.77 4.03 4.45
C VAL A 293 8.65 3.98 5.69
N ARG A 294 8.13 4.39 6.84
CA ARG A 294 8.79 4.29 8.14
C ARG A 294 7.82 3.93 9.25
N TRP A 295 8.31 3.18 10.22
CA TRP A 295 7.71 2.99 11.54
C TRP A 295 8.30 4.04 12.47
N PRO A 296 7.59 5.13 12.76
CA PRO A 296 8.10 6.19 13.62
C PRO A 296 7.73 5.93 15.08
N HIS A 297 8.60 6.38 16.00
CA HIS A 297 8.24 6.60 17.39
C HIS A 297 8.89 7.90 17.90
N ILE A 298 8.10 8.73 18.58
CA ILE A 298 8.57 10.00 19.14
C ILE A 298 8.19 10.05 20.61
N ALA A 299 9.19 10.14 21.47
CA ALA A 299 9.06 10.10 22.91
C ALA A 299 9.65 11.35 23.59
N GLU A 300 9.43 11.51 24.88
CA GLU A 300 10.06 12.59 25.67
C GLU A 300 11.50 12.22 26.09
N THR A 301 11.74 10.93 26.32
CA THR A 301 13.08 10.40 26.72
C THR A 301 13.46 9.17 25.92
N GLU A 302 14.76 8.84 25.90
CA GLU A 302 15.27 7.60 25.27
C GLU A 302 14.77 6.34 25.99
N GLU A 303 14.52 6.42 27.30
CA GLU A 303 13.96 5.32 28.08
C GLU A 303 12.50 5.05 27.66
N GLU A 304 11.68 6.13 27.54
CA GLU A 304 10.31 6.01 27.03
C GLU A 304 10.31 5.43 25.63
N PHE A 305 11.15 5.92 24.73
CA PHE A 305 11.28 5.41 23.37
C PHE A 305 11.60 3.92 23.34
N THR A 306 12.58 3.49 24.14
CA THR A 306 12.94 2.07 24.24
C THR A 306 11.79 1.22 24.77
N GLN A 307 11.05 1.74 25.75
CA GLN A 307 9.86 1.06 26.29
C GLN A 307 8.76 0.93 25.24
N MET A 308 8.51 1.97 24.41
CA MET A 308 7.55 1.93 23.32
C MET A 308 7.88 0.82 22.33
N LEU A 309 9.14 0.64 21.93
CA LEU A 309 9.55 -0.46 21.07
C LEU A 309 9.26 -1.82 21.71
N TRP A 310 9.49 -1.98 23.02
CA TRP A 310 9.18 -3.21 23.74
C TRP A 310 7.66 -3.47 23.79
N ASP A 311 6.86 -2.46 24.04
CA ASP A 311 5.43 -2.61 24.25
C ASP A 311 4.66 -2.79 22.94
N TYR A 312 5.13 -2.20 21.83
CA TYR A 312 4.35 -2.11 20.60
C TYR A 312 4.92 -2.92 19.44
N ASP A 313 6.25 -3.08 19.36
CA ASP A 313 6.91 -3.59 18.15
C ASP A 313 7.65 -4.92 18.36
N VAL A 314 8.28 -5.13 19.49
CA VAL A 314 9.15 -6.30 19.68
C VAL A 314 8.41 -7.61 19.49
N ASP A 315 7.16 -7.74 19.94
CA ASP A 315 6.40 -8.98 19.79
C ASP A 315 6.19 -9.34 18.31
N ILE A 316 5.68 -8.41 17.52
CA ILE A 316 5.45 -8.64 16.09
C ILE A 316 6.75 -8.72 15.30
N TYR A 317 7.74 -7.90 15.63
CA TYR A 317 9.02 -7.92 14.93
C TYR A 317 9.73 -9.25 15.10
N LYS A 318 9.85 -9.74 16.34
CA LYS A 318 10.46 -11.02 16.68
C LYS A 318 9.73 -12.21 16.07
N ASN A 319 8.40 -12.26 16.23
CA ASN A 319 7.61 -13.45 15.94
C ASN A 319 7.03 -13.48 14.53
N PHE A 320 6.99 -12.33 13.86
CA PHE A 320 6.39 -12.24 12.54
C PHE A 320 7.36 -11.67 11.48
N TYR A 321 7.97 -10.48 11.67
CA TYR A 321 8.83 -9.93 10.62
C TYR A 321 10.18 -10.64 10.49
N ALA A 322 10.86 -10.93 11.58
CA ALA A 322 12.17 -11.56 11.55
C ALA A 322 12.20 -12.91 10.80
N PRO A 323 11.18 -13.80 10.92
CA PRO A 323 11.13 -15.02 10.12
C PRO A 323 11.05 -14.82 8.60
N PHE A 324 10.52 -13.69 8.11
CA PHE A 324 10.52 -13.34 6.67
C PHE A 324 11.82 -12.67 6.22
N PHE A 325 12.62 -12.21 7.17
CA PHE A 325 13.88 -11.51 6.93
C PHE A 325 15.00 -12.21 7.69
N PRO A 326 15.54 -13.34 7.17
CA PRO A 326 16.48 -14.20 7.89
C PRO A 326 17.83 -13.54 8.22
N GLN A 327 18.10 -12.33 7.74
CA GLN A 327 19.22 -11.50 8.18
C GLN A 327 19.08 -11.01 9.62
N PHE A 328 17.89 -11.12 10.22
CA PHE A 328 17.68 -10.81 11.63
C PHE A 328 17.92 -12.07 12.45
N GLU A 329 18.92 -12.05 13.32
CA GLU A 329 19.18 -13.16 14.23
C GLU A 329 18.03 -13.28 15.23
N ILE A 330 17.52 -14.50 15.38
CA ILE A 330 16.45 -14.85 16.33
C ILE A 330 17.12 -15.56 17.52
N ASP A 331 18.02 -14.87 18.19
CA ASP A 331 18.68 -15.35 19.40
C ASP A 331 18.08 -14.64 20.62
N GLY A 332 17.81 -15.37 21.69
CA GLY A 332 17.31 -14.82 22.96
C GLY A 332 18.26 -13.85 23.67
N THR A 333 19.51 -13.71 23.21
CA THR A 333 20.49 -12.74 23.68
C THR A 333 20.48 -11.41 22.94
N ILE A 334 19.66 -11.29 21.88
CA ILE A 334 19.60 -10.08 21.05
C ILE A 334 18.90 -8.94 21.80
N ASP A 335 19.49 -7.74 21.73
CA ASP A 335 18.81 -6.50 22.07
C ASP A 335 17.81 -6.16 20.96
N TRP A 336 16.53 -6.51 21.18
CA TRP A 336 15.48 -6.34 20.18
C TRP A 336 15.24 -4.88 19.78
N PRO A 337 15.16 -3.89 20.70
CA PRO A 337 15.08 -2.49 20.33
C PRO A 337 16.21 -2.03 19.42
N ALA A 338 17.47 -2.38 19.75
CA ALA A 338 18.61 -2.05 18.91
C ALA A 338 18.52 -2.73 17.53
N ASN A 339 18.10 -3.99 17.48
CA ASN A 339 17.94 -4.74 16.24
C ASN A 339 16.83 -4.14 15.35
N ILE A 340 15.70 -3.73 15.92
CA ILE A 340 14.61 -3.03 15.23
C ILE A 340 15.15 -1.73 14.60
N MET A 341 15.87 -0.93 15.33
CA MET A 341 16.45 0.33 14.82
C MET A 341 17.50 0.08 13.74
N ASN A 342 18.33 -0.95 13.88
CA ASN A 342 19.34 -1.33 12.89
C ASN A 342 18.74 -1.89 11.58
N SER A 343 17.46 -2.25 11.55
CA SER A 343 16.76 -2.64 10.32
C SER A 343 16.69 -1.52 9.28
N GLY A 344 16.80 -0.27 9.73
CA GLY A 344 16.74 0.94 8.90
C GLY A 344 15.35 1.31 8.40
N ILE A 345 14.29 0.60 8.84
CA ILE A 345 12.89 0.93 8.52
C ILE A 345 12.18 1.64 9.67
N TYR A 346 12.74 1.58 10.88
CA TYR A 346 12.29 2.36 12.03
C TYR A 346 13.07 3.68 12.14
N ILE A 347 12.41 4.70 12.66
CA ILE A 347 13.01 6.02 12.91
C ILE A 347 12.37 6.63 14.16
N GLY A 348 13.16 7.14 15.09
CA GLY A 348 12.60 7.69 16.31
C GLY A 348 13.62 7.98 17.39
N GLY A 349 13.10 8.29 18.58
CA GLY A 349 13.82 8.73 19.76
C GLY A 349 13.14 9.93 20.40
N THR A 350 13.91 10.79 21.06
CA THR A 350 13.40 12.09 21.52
C THR A 350 12.96 12.97 20.35
N VAL A 351 12.14 14.00 20.61
CA VAL A 351 11.66 14.94 19.57
C VAL A 351 12.83 15.51 18.77
N GLU A 352 13.91 15.93 19.43
CA GLU A 352 15.09 16.51 18.78
C GLU A 352 15.82 15.49 17.92
N LYS A 353 15.97 14.27 18.41
CA LYS A 353 16.59 13.17 17.65
C LYS A 353 15.72 12.81 16.44
N ALA A 354 14.45 12.58 16.64
CA ALA A 354 13.51 12.27 15.58
C ALA A 354 13.52 13.35 14.48
N ARG A 355 13.44 14.63 14.85
CA ARG A 355 13.50 15.76 13.91
C ARG A 355 14.79 15.74 13.10
N ARG A 356 15.94 15.59 13.73
CA ARG A 356 17.24 15.54 13.06
C ARG A 356 17.32 14.37 12.08
N ASP A 357 16.96 13.17 12.55
CA ASP A 357 17.08 11.95 11.75
C ASP A 357 16.12 11.96 10.54
N TRP A 358 14.91 12.57 10.69
CA TRP A 358 13.98 12.77 9.58
C TRP A 358 14.49 13.80 8.56
N ILE A 359 15.10 14.90 8.99
CA ILE A 359 15.71 15.88 8.10
C ILE A 359 16.84 15.23 7.31
N GLU A 360 17.74 14.52 7.98
CA GLU A 360 18.86 13.81 7.34
C GLU A 360 18.39 12.76 6.33
N LEU A 361 17.33 12.01 6.65
CA LEU A 361 16.69 11.07 5.74
C LEU A 361 16.13 11.80 4.51
N TYR A 362 15.41 12.90 4.75
CA TYR A 362 14.69 13.61 3.70
C TYR A 362 15.63 14.37 2.74
N GLU A 363 16.75 14.89 3.22
CA GLU A 363 17.80 15.49 2.39
C GLU A 363 18.41 14.52 1.37
N GLN A 364 18.46 13.23 1.69
CA GLN A 364 18.96 12.20 0.77
C GLN A 364 17.99 11.91 -0.39
N VAL A 365 16.70 11.83 -0.09
CA VAL A 365 15.62 11.61 -1.07
C VAL A 365 14.40 12.42 -0.64
N PRO A 366 14.16 13.60 -1.21
CA PRO A 366 13.03 14.46 -0.88
C PRO A 366 11.74 13.92 -1.50
N ALA A 367 11.25 12.81 -0.94
CA ALA A 367 10.10 12.07 -1.44
C ALA A 367 8.80 12.90 -1.37
N GLU A 368 7.98 12.80 -2.41
CA GLU A 368 6.67 13.45 -2.46
C GLU A 368 5.71 12.91 -1.41
N TYR A 369 5.86 11.61 -1.08
CA TYR A 369 5.02 10.94 -0.08
C TYR A 369 5.89 10.31 1.01
N ILE A 370 5.39 10.36 2.24
CA ILE A 370 5.92 9.63 3.38
C ILE A 370 4.77 8.85 4.01
N THR A 371 4.95 7.54 4.14
CA THR A 371 4.00 6.67 4.84
C THR A 371 4.51 6.36 6.24
N LEU A 372 3.73 6.70 7.25
CA LEU A 372 3.97 6.40 8.66
C LEU A 372 3.14 5.17 9.04
N ILE A 373 3.78 4.13 9.55
CA ILE A 373 3.12 2.89 9.99
C ILE A 373 3.15 2.78 11.51
N TYR A 374 1.99 2.47 12.09
CA TYR A 374 1.85 2.17 13.51
C TYR A 374 1.16 0.80 13.68
N HIS A 375 1.62 0.03 14.65
CA HIS A 375 0.97 -1.22 15.07
C HIS A 375 -0.23 -0.91 15.98
N TYR A 376 -1.22 -0.27 15.37
CA TYR A 376 -2.42 0.19 16.07
C TYR A 376 -3.20 -0.96 16.71
N ALA A 377 -3.78 -0.70 17.83
CA ALA A 377 -4.44 -1.48 18.86
C ALA A 377 -3.46 -2.14 19.83
N GLN A 378 -2.34 -2.75 19.41
CA GLN A 378 -1.22 -3.02 20.32
C GLN A 378 -0.66 -1.72 20.87
N GLN A 379 -0.43 -0.74 20.01
CA GLN A 379 -0.23 0.64 20.42
C GLN A 379 -1.60 1.31 20.63
N PRO A 380 -1.89 1.84 21.82
CA PRO A 380 -3.16 2.52 22.10
C PRO A 380 -3.38 3.71 21.18
N LYS A 381 -4.65 3.96 20.82
CA LYS A 381 -5.00 5.06 19.90
C LYS A 381 -4.53 6.44 20.39
N GLU A 382 -4.57 6.68 21.68
CA GLU A 382 -4.11 7.92 22.31
C GLU A 382 -2.61 8.12 22.10
N SER A 383 -1.83 7.05 22.16
CA SER A 383 -0.39 7.09 21.88
C SER A 383 -0.13 7.38 20.40
N VAL A 384 -0.84 6.72 19.48
CA VAL A 384 -0.72 6.98 18.04
C VAL A 384 -1.07 8.43 17.71
N ILE A 385 -2.16 8.96 18.28
CA ILE A 385 -2.58 10.36 18.06
C ILE A 385 -1.51 11.34 18.57
N ARG A 386 -0.98 11.13 19.79
CA ARG A 386 0.08 11.97 20.37
C ARG A 386 1.34 11.99 19.48
N GLU A 387 1.79 10.82 19.03
CA GLU A 387 2.97 10.76 18.16
C GLU A 387 2.73 11.40 16.80
N LEU A 388 1.53 11.23 16.24
CA LEU A 388 1.15 11.91 15.01
C LEU A 388 1.12 13.42 15.16
N GLU A 389 0.62 13.94 16.29
CA GLU A 389 0.67 15.36 16.63
C GLU A 389 2.11 15.86 16.70
N LEU A 390 2.98 15.15 17.43
CA LEU A 390 4.40 15.49 17.52
C LEU A 390 5.09 15.46 16.14
N PHE A 391 4.81 14.46 15.34
CA PHE A 391 5.35 14.39 13.99
C PHE A 391 4.90 15.59 13.13
N MET A 392 3.62 15.90 13.13
CA MET A 392 3.05 16.96 12.29
C MET A 392 3.43 18.37 12.76
N THR A 393 3.71 18.56 14.06
CA THR A 393 4.09 19.88 14.62
C THR A 393 5.59 20.09 14.71
N GLU A 394 6.36 19.04 15.02
CA GLU A 394 7.78 19.15 15.36
C GLU A 394 8.74 18.61 14.28
N VAL A 395 8.26 17.76 13.37
CA VAL A 395 9.08 17.13 12.34
C VAL A 395 8.68 17.61 10.94
N TRP A 396 7.43 17.38 10.55
CA TRP A 396 6.93 17.68 9.21
C TRP A 396 7.17 19.13 8.74
N PRO A 397 7.09 20.20 9.58
CA PRO A 397 7.37 21.56 9.14
C PRO A 397 8.80 21.79 8.62
N HIS A 398 9.73 20.90 8.96
CA HIS A 398 11.13 20.98 8.56
C HIS A 398 11.46 20.14 7.32
N LEU A 399 10.48 19.38 6.79
CA LEU A 399 10.66 18.55 5.59
C LEU A 399 10.20 19.34 4.37
N GLU A 400 11.13 20.05 3.72
CA GLU A 400 10.81 20.87 2.56
C GLU A 400 11.60 20.42 1.34
N TYR A 401 10.96 20.45 0.17
CA TYR A 401 11.62 20.21 -1.12
C TYR A 401 11.44 21.40 -2.07
N PRO A 402 12.37 21.62 -3.04
CA PRO A 402 12.25 22.71 -4.00
C PRO A 402 11.00 22.55 -4.87
N ASP A 403 10.16 23.59 -4.95
CA ASP A 403 9.12 23.70 -5.98
C ASP A 403 9.73 23.94 -7.36
N GLU A 404 9.05 23.50 -8.42
CA GLU A 404 9.47 23.79 -9.81
C GLU A 404 9.74 25.27 -10.07
N ALA A 405 9.00 26.16 -9.39
CA ALA A 405 9.21 27.60 -9.48
C ALA A 405 10.54 28.08 -8.86
N SER A 406 11.13 27.37 -7.91
CA SER A 406 12.40 27.75 -7.28
C SER A 406 13.64 27.24 -8.02
N THR A 407 13.51 26.21 -8.84
CA THR A 407 14.60 25.70 -9.69
C THR A 407 14.82 26.52 -10.94
N ALA A 408 13.82 27.23 -11.43
CA ALA A 408 13.95 28.15 -12.58
C ALA A 408 14.71 29.43 -12.23
N ILE A 409 14.70 29.87 -10.97
CA ILE A 409 15.39 31.10 -10.52
C ILE A 409 16.89 30.85 -10.21
N ALA A 410 17.29 29.60 -9.96
CA ALA A 410 18.69 29.26 -9.69
C ALA A 410 19.50 28.91 -10.94
N ALA A 411 18.89 28.96 -12.13
CA ALA A 411 19.50 28.67 -13.43
C ALA A 411 19.72 29.93 -14.29
N GLU A 412 19.38 31.14 -13.79
CA GLU A 412 19.77 32.46 -14.30
C GLU A 412 20.94 33.03 -13.49
#